data_ade823875e0b2d225424ae5d74136047
#
_entry.id   ade823875e0b2d225424ae5d74136047
#
_cell.length_a   1.000
_cell.length_b   1.000
_cell.length_c   1.000
_cell.angle_alpha   90.00
_cell.angle_beta   90.00
_cell.angle_gamma   90.00
#
_symmetry.space_group_name_H-M   'P 1'
#
loop_
_entity.id
_entity.type
_entity.pdbx_description
1 polymer ?
#
loop_
_entity_poly.entity_id
_entity_poly.type
_entity_poly.pdbx_seq_one_letter_code
_entity_poly.pdbx_strand_id
1 'polypeptide(L)'
;MAKKVVLAGACRTAIGKMGGALSTTPAADLGSIVIKEALNRAGVKPEQVDEVLMGCVIQAGLGQNVARQATLKAGLPVEVPAVTINVVCGSGLNCVNMAADMILAGDADIVVAGGMENMSQGPYLVKQGRYGYRMNDGKLVDAMINDALWDAFNDYHMIKTADNVAEQWKLTREELDEFAVNSQNKAVAAQESGAFKDEIVPVEIKKKKETILFDTDEGPRPGTTMEGLAKLKALYPNGVVTAGNASGINDGAAALVVMSEEKAKELGVKPLATWVAGALGGCAPEIMGVGPVPATKKALAKAGLTIDDLDVYEANEAFAAQSVAVGKELGFDLNKLNPNGGAIALGHPVGASGARILVTLLYDMIHNPEYKKGLATLCIGGGMGCATIIEKYEG
;
A
#
# COMPACT_ATOMS: atom_id res chain seq x y z
N MET A 1 33.22 3.38 1.95
CA MET A 1 32.17 3.60 0.93
C MET A 1 30.86 3.88 1.67
N ALA A 2 29.95 4.69 1.13
CA ALA A 2 28.64 4.85 1.76
C ALA A 2 27.90 3.50 1.74
N LYS A 3 27.21 3.16 2.86
CA LYS A 3 26.38 1.95 2.91
C LYS A 3 25.31 2.02 1.80
N LYS A 4 25.14 0.93 1.05
CA LYS A 4 24.05 0.76 0.12
C LYS A 4 22.97 -0.13 0.73
N VAL A 5 21.71 0.21 0.50
CA VAL A 5 20.55 -0.57 0.93
C VAL A 5 19.92 -1.25 -0.28
N VAL A 6 19.67 -2.54 -0.16
CA VAL A 6 19.07 -3.35 -1.22
C VAL A 6 17.77 -3.99 -0.76
N LEU A 7 16.91 -4.29 -1.73
CA LEU A 7 15.60 -4.90 -1.53
C LEU A 7 15.60 -6.31 -2.11
N ALA A 8 15.06 -7.26 -1.38
CA ALA A 8 15.01 -8.67 -1.77
C ALA A 8 13.70 -9.34 -1.32
N GLY A 9 13.40 -10.48 -1.87
CA GLY A 9 12.35 -11.38 -1.40
C GLY A 9 10.94 -10.77 -1.31
N ALA A 10 10.58 -9.88 -2.22
CA ALA A 10 9.29 -9.18 -2.20
C ALA A 10 8.11 -10.10 -2.53
N CYS A 11 6.98 -9.93 -1.81
CA CYS A 11 5.73 -10.60 -2.11
C CYS A 11 4.52 -9.86 -1.53
N ARG A 12 3.32 -10.19 -2.03
CA ARG A 12 2.04 -9.76 -1.50
C ARG A 12 1.02 -10.90 -1.50
N THR A 13 -0.01 -10.80 -0.69
CA THR A 13 -1.22 -11.61 -0.91
C THR A 13 -1.99 -11.08 -2.12
N ALA A 14 -2.86 -11.88 -2.70
CA ALA A 14 -3.95 -11.33 -3.48
C ALA A 14 -4.80 -10.42 -2.59
N ILE A 15 -5.45 -9.41 -3.19
CA ILE A 15 -6.26 -8.43 -2.47
C ILE A 15 -7.71 -8.89 -2.43
N GLY A 16 -8.24 -9.05 -1.22
CA GLY A 16 -9.63 -9.37 -0.97
C GLY A 16 -10.49 -8.10 -0.94
N LYS A 17 -11.74 -8.21 -1.39
CA LYS A 17 -12.76 -7.16 -1.22
C LYS A 17 -13.41 -7.25 0.17
N MET A 18 -14.05 -6.18 0.60
CA MET A 18 -14.82 -6.18 1.85
C MET A 18 -15.83 -7.32 1.88
N GLY A 19 -15.77 -8.14 2.95
CA GLY A 19 -16.60 -9.34 3.08
C GLY A 19 -16.27 -10.47 2.10
N GLY A 20 -15.15 -10.35 1.34
CA GLY A 20 -14.68 -11.34 0.38
C GLY A 20 -13.89 -12.48 1.00
N ALA A 21 -13.03 -13.10 0.20
CA ALA A 21 -12.33 -14.32 0.57
C ALA A 21 -11.43 -14.17 1.81
N LEU A 22 -10.77 -13.02 2.00
CA LEU A 22 -9.88 -12.76 3.13
C LEU A 22 -10.59 -12.23 4.39
N SER A 23 -11.90 -11.94 4.32
CA SER A 23 -12.62 -11.24 5.39
C SER A 23 -12.55 -11.90 6.77
N THR A 24 -12.29 -13.19 6.85
CA THR A 24 -12.16 -13.95 8.11
C THR A 24 -10.72 -14.22 8.52
N THR A 25 -9.73 -13.80 7.73
CA THR A 25 -8.31 -14.01 8.01
C THR A 25 -7.73 -12.78 8.73
N PRO A 26 -7.34 -12.87 10.02
CA PRO A 26 -6.83 -11.72 10.76
C PRO A 26 -5.63 -11.05 10.08
N ALA A 27 -5.50 -9.74 10.25
CA ALA A 27 -4.38 -8.99 9.66
C ALA A 27 -3.00 -9.57 10.04
N ALA A 28 -2.83 -10.00 11.31
CA ALA A 28 -1.59 -10.62 11.76
C ALA A 28 -1.29 -11.96 11.07
N ASP A 29 -2.32 -12.71 10.66
CA ASP A 29 -2.12 -13.96 9.91
C ASP A 29 -1.73 -13.65 8.47
N LEU A 30 -2.36 -12.67 7.82
CA LEU A 30 -1.95 -12.18 6.49
C LEU A 30 -0.50 -11.68 6.53
N GLY A 31 -0.16 -10.87 7.54
CA GLY A 31 1.21 -10.39 7.75
C GLY A 31 2.22 -11.53 7.93
N SER A 32 1.87 -12.57 8.68
CA SER A 32 2.75 -13.72 8.90
C SER A 32 3.07 -14.48 7.60
N ILE A 33 2.10 -14.60 6.70
CA ILE A 33 2.27 -15.27 5.41
C ILE A 33 3.29 -14.53 4.55
N VAL A 34 3.14 -13.20 4.41
CA VAL A 34 4.05 -12.41 3.58
C VAL A 34 5.44 -12.25 4.19
N ILE A 35 5.56 -12.15 5.52
CA ILE A 35 6.87 -12.13 6.21
C ILE A 35 7.62 -13.45 5.93
N LYS A 36 6.98 -14.57 6.15
CA LYS A 36 7.57 -15.89 5.91
C LYS A 36 7.99 -16.06 4.44
N GLU A 37 7.11 -15.69 3.52
CA GLU A 37 7.39 -15.83 2.09
C GLU A 37 8.48 -14.87 1.62
N ALA A 38 8.53 -13.64 2.11
CA ALA A 38 9.60 -12.70 1.80
C ALA A 38 10.98 -13.24 2.20
N LEU A 39 11.09 -13.84 3.39
CA LEU A 39 12.30 -14.50 3.85
C LEU A 39 12.67 -15.71 2.97
N ASN A 40 11.69 -16.55 2.62
CA ASN A 40 11.90 -17.69 1.73
C ASN A 40 12.45 -17.27 0.37
N ARG A 41 11.83 -16.25 -0.26
CA ARG A 41 12.26 -15.73 -1.57
C ARG A 41 13.64 -15.07 -1.53
N ALA A 42 13.95 -14.39 -0.41
CA ALA A 42 15.26 -13.80 -0.20
C ALA A 42 16.36 -14.86 0.12
N GLY A 43 15.97 -16.05 0.58
CA GLY A 43 16.90 -17.05 1.11
C GLY A 43 17.52 -16.64 2.45
N VAL A 44 16.83 -15.76 3.21
CA VAL A 44 17.25 -15.28 4.52
C VAL A 44 16.59 -16.16 5.60
N LYS A 45 17.39 -16.62 6.55
CA LYS A 45 16.87 -17.42 7.68
C LYS A 45 16.23 -16.50 8.73
N PRO A 46 15.18 -16.96 9.43
CA PRO A 46 14.53 -16.19 10.48
C PRO A 46 15.46 -15.61 11.55
N GLU A 47 16.50 -16.37 11.92
CA GLU A 47 17.48 -16.00 12.95
C GLU A 47 18.46 -14.88 12.50
N GLN A 48 18.45 -14.52 11.22
CA GLN A 48 19.33 -13.50 10.65
C GLN A 48 18.64 -12.12 10.61
N VAL A 49 17.36 -12.05 10.94
CA VAL A 49 16.57 -10.82 10.91
C VAL A 49 16.82 -10.03 12.19
N ASP A 50 17.17 -8.76 12.05
CA ASP A 50 17.40 -7.85 13.19
C ASP A 50 16.09 -7.28 13.71
N GLU A 51 15.14 -6.90 12.82
CA GLU A 51 13.87 -6.31 13.20
C GLU A 51 12.79 -6.50 12.12
N VAL A 52 11.51 -6.38 12.53
CA VAL A 52 10.35 -6.42 11.64
C VAL A 52 9.53 -5.14 11.79
N LEU A 53 9.29 -4.41 10.70
CA LEU A 53 8.45 -3.23 10.64
C LEU A 53 7.22 -3.50 9.77
N MET A 54 6.02 -3.51 10.38
CA MET A 54 4.78 -3.76 9.63
C MET A 54 3.76 -2.65 9.86
N GLY A 55 3.26 -2.10 8.76
CA GLY A 55 2.14 -1.18 8.74
C GLY A 55 0.82 -1.87 9.11
N CYS A 56 0.02 -1.25 9.99
CA CYS A 56 -1.35 -1.65 10.27
C CYS A 56 -2.09 -0.45 10.86
N VAL A 57 -3.24 -0.09 10.29
CA VAL A 57 -3.98 1.12 10.65
C VAL A 57 -5.14 0.82 11.58
N ILE A 58 -5.97 -0.16 11.24
CA ILE A 58 -7.16 -0.54 12.01
C ILE A 58 -6.76 -1.58 13.05
N GLN A 59 -6.23 -1.12 14.19
CA GLN A 59 -5.64 -1.99 15.21
C GLN A 59 -6.60 -2.34 16.36
N ALA A 60 -7.75 -1.65 16.46
CA ALA A 60 -8.70 -1.89 17.53
C ALA A 60 -9.19 -3.35 17.53
N GLY A 61 -9.07 -4.03 18.66
CA GLY A 61 -9.50 -5.42 18.81
C GLY A 61 -8.51 -6.48 18.32
N LEU A 62 -7.40 -6.11 17.68
CA LEU A 62 -6.38 -7.06 17.18
C LEU A 62 -5.39 -7.53 18.27
N GLY A 63 -5.46 -6.98 19.48
CA GLY A 63 -4.53 -7.30 20.56
C GLY A 63 -3.28 -6.42 20.54
N GLN A 64 -2.27 -6.84 21.30
CA GLN A 64 -1.02 -6.07 21.44
C GLN A 64 -0.16 -6.22 20.19
N ASN A 65 0.43 -5.11 19.72
CA ASN A 65 1.48 -5.05 18.70
C ASN A 65 1.29 -6.06 17.55
N VAL A 66 0.45 -5.71 16.59
CA VAL A 66 0.03 -6.61 15.49
C VAL A 66 1.25 -7.11 14.68
N ALA A 67 2.27 -6.25 14.50
CA ALA A 67 3.52 -6.65 13.84
C ALA A 67 4.24 -7.77 14.63
N ARG A 68 4.28 -7.66 15.97
CA ARG A 68 4.88 -8.70 16.81
C ARG A 68 4.14 -10.03 16.69
N GLN A 69 2.81 -10.00 16.64
CA GLN A 69 2.00 -11.19 16.42
C GLN A 69 2.33 -11.84 15.07
N ALA A 70 2.39 -11.05 13.99
CA ALA A 70 2.72 -11.52 12.66
C ALA A 70 4.15 -12.14 12.62
N THR A 71 5.13 -11.48 13.26
CA THR A 71 6.52 -11.94 13.35
C THR A 71 6.64 -13.33 13.96
N LEU A 72 6.03 -13.53 15.13
CA LEU A 72 6.09 -14.83 15.81
C LEU A 72 5.29 -15.90 15.09
N LYS A 73 4.15 -15.56 14.50
CA LYS A 73 3.36 -16.48 13.65
C LYS A 73 4.11 -16.89 12.37
N ALA A 74 4.97 -16.01 11.84
CA ALA A 74 5.83 -16.31 10.69
C ALA A 74 6.99 -17.29 11.05
N GLY A 75 7.21 -17.53 12.35
CA GLY A 75 8.23 -18.44 12.85
C GLY A 75 9.59 -17.78 13.15
N LEU A 76 9.65 -16.44 13.24
CA LEU A 76 10.86 -15.76 13.67
C LEU A 76 11.13 -16.00 15.16
N PRO A 77 12.40 -16.00 15.61
CA PRO A 77 12.78 -16.14 17.02
C PRO A 77 12.18 -15.04 17.90
N VAL A 78 12.01 -15.33 19.18
CA VAL A 78 11.47 -14.38 20.16
C VAL A 78 12.39 -13.17 20.41
N GLU A 79 13.66 -13.30 20.07
CA GLU A 79 14.69 -12.28 20.16
C GLU A 79 14.52 -11.18 19.10
N VAL A 80 13.87 -11.47 17.96
CA VAL A 80 13.66 -10.50 16.89
C VAL A 80 12.54 -9.54 17.29
N PRO A 81 12.81 -8.25 17.55
CA PRO A 81 11.79 -7.26 17.86
C PRO A 81 10.91 -6.96 16.65
N ALA A 82 9.74 -6.36 16.92
CA ALA A 82 8.84 -5.92 15.86
C ALA A 82 8.07 -4.67 16.26
N VAL A 83 7.84 -3.78 15.29
CA VAL A 83 7.12 -2.52 15.51
C VAL A 83 5.96 -2.40 14.53
N THR A 84 4.79 -2.07 15.07
CA THR A 84 3.61 -1.73 14.25
C THR A 84 3.62 -0.24 13.96
N ILE A 85 3.62 0.12 12.68
CA ILE A 85 3.66 1.50 12.20
C ILE A 85 2.27 1.93 11.70
N ASN A 86 1.87 3.15 12.07
CA ASN A 86 0.67 3.77 11.56
C ASN A 86 0.97 5.21 11.09
N VAL A 87 1.08 5.38 9.79
CA VAL A 87 0.97 6.64 9.04
C VAL A 87 -0.14 6.49 8.01
N VAL A 88 -1.29 5.97 8.42
CA VAL A 88 -2.46 5.68 7.57
C VAL A 88 -2.02 4.93 6.29
N CYS A 89 -2.43 5.39 5.10
CA CYS A 89 -2.14 4.70 3.82
C CYS A 89 -0.63 4.50 3.55
N GLY A 90 0.23 5.40 4.06
CA GLY A 90 1.68 5.34 3.85
C GLY A 90 2.42 4.33 4.71
N SER A 91 1.75 3.66 5.64
CA SER A 91 2.39 2.82 6.66
C SER A 91 3.35 1.78 6.08
N GLY A 92 2.89 0.99 5.10
CA GLY A 92 3.71 -0.06 4.51
C GLY A 92 4.93 0.45 3.75
N LEU A 93 4.82 1.56 2.99
CA LEU A 93 5.95 2.15 2.27
C LEU A 93 6.93 2.83 3.22
N ASN A 94 6.40 3.50 4.26
CA ASN A 94 7.24 4.13 5.27
C ASN A 94 8.01 3.12 6.11
N CYS A 95 7.48 1.91 6.34
CA CYS A 95 8.25 0.83 6.95
C CYS A 95 9.52 0.51 6.16
N VAL A 96 9.45 0.51 4.82
CA VAL A 96 10.63 0.28 3.97
C VAL A 96 11.63 1.45 4.09
N ASN A 97 11.15 2.69 4.08
CA ASN A 97 12.01 3.86 4.23
C ASN A 97 12.69 3.89 5.62
N MET A 98 11.95 3.57 6.69
CA MET A 98 12.50 3.46 8.04
C MET A 98 13.53 2.32 8.14
N ALA A 99 13.27 1.17 7.54
CA ALA A 99 14.21 0.05 7.48
C ALA A 99 15.52 0.47 6.77
N ALA A 100 15.41 1.20 5.66
CA ALA A 100 16.58 1.73 4.96
C ALA A 100 17.36 2.72 5.84
N ASP A 101 16.67 3.63 6.55
CA ASP A 101 17.31 4.58 7.45
C ASP A 101 18.03 3.86 8.61
N MET A 102 17.44 2.81 9.21
CA MET A 102 18.09 1.97 10.25
C MET A 102 19.37 1.31 9.74
N ILE A 103 19.36 0.76 8.52
CA ILE A 103 20.52 0.15 7.91
C ILE A 103 21.61 1.19 7.64
N LEU A 104 21.25 2.35 7.11
CA LEU A 104 22.19 3.45 6.87
C LEU A 104 22.80 3.98 8.18
N ALA A 105 22.01 4.05 9.26
CA ALA A 105 22.47 4.42 10.60
C ALA A 105 23.40 3.36 11.23
N GLY A 106 23.31 2.11 10.80
CA GLY A 106 24.07 1.00 11.34
C GLY A 106 23.42 0.27 12.52
N ASP A 107 22.12 0.53 12.74
CA ASP A 107 21.34 -0.12 13.81
C ASP A 107 20.86 -1.52 13.43
N ALA A 108 20.78 -1.81 12.12
CA ALA A 108 20.40 -3.12 11.58
C ALA A 108 21.14 -3.42 10.28
N ASP A 109 21.21 -4.69 9.90
CA ASP A 109 21.67 -5.15 8.60
C ASP A 109 20.55 -5.80 7.78
N ILE A 110 19.57 -6.44 8.43
CA ILE A 110 18.43 -7.14 7.78
C ILE A 110 17.14 -6.79 8.51
N VAL A 111 16.22 -6.12 7.82
CA VAL A 111 14.90 -5.76 8.33
C VAL A 111 13.83 -6.32 7.38
N VAL A 112 12.81 -6.97 7.93
CA VAL A 112 11.60 -7.27 7.15
C VAL A 112 10.65 -6.09 7.28
N ALA A 113 10.27 -5.49 6.14
CA ALA A 113 9.41 -4.32 6.11
C ALA A 113 8.18 -4.58 5.23
N GLY A 114 7.02 -4.08 5.65
CA GLY A 114 5.80 -4.29 4.90
C GLY A 114 4.57 -3.68 5.55
N GLY A 115 3.41 -4.25 5.24
CA GLY A 115 2.14 -3.86 5.85
C GLY A 115 1.09 -4.95 5.70
N MET A 116 0.10 -4.89 6.56
CA MET A 116 -1.02 -5.82 6.63
C MET A 116 -2.27 -5.07 7.05
N GLU A 117 -3.40 -5.42 6.48
CA GLU A 117 -4.68 -4.82 6.84
C GLU A 117 -5.81 -5.81 6.58
N ASN A 118 -6.76 -5.88 7.50
CA ASN A 118 -8.05 -6.50 7.25
C ASN A 118 -9.14 -5.48 7.61
N MET A 119 -9.59 -4.72 6.60
CA MET A 119 -10.62 -3.70 6.81
C MET A 119 -11.99 -4.32 7.05
N SER A 120 -12.23 -5.54 6.56
CA SER A 120 -13.46 -6.30 6.80
C SER A 120 -13.68 -6.62 8.28
N GLN A 121 -12.63 -6.65 9.09
CA GLN A 121 -12.70 -6.93 10.54
C GLN A 121 -12.65 -5.68 11.42
N GLY A 122 -12.71 -4.48 10.84
CA GLY A 122 -12.80 -3.25 11.62
C GLY A 122 -13.96 -3.30 12.62
N PRO A 123 -13.71 -3.17 13.94
CA PRO A 123 -14.77 -3.30 14.94
C PRO A 123 -15.61 -2.04 15.05
N TYR A 124 -16.78 -2.16 15.69
CA TYR A 124 -17.54 -1.00 16.14
C TYR A 124 -17.17 -0.66 17.59
N LEU A 125 -17.01 0.63 17.88
CA LEU A 125 -16.57 1.16 19.16
C LEU A 125 -17.76 1.76 19.93
N VAL A 126 -17.80 1.50 21.23
CA VAL A 126 -18.69 2.16 22.17
C VAL A 126 -17.88 3.11 23.03
N LYS A 127 -17.69 4.36 22.57
CA LYS A 127 -16.74 5.34 23.17
C LYS A 127 -16.97 5.58 24.66
N GLN A 128 -18.24 5.58 25.11
CA GLN A 128 -18.57 5.78 26.54
C GLN A 128 -18.78 4.45 27.30
N GLY A 129 -18.55 3.30 26.67
CA GLY A 129 -18.82 1.99 27.26
C GLY A 129 -18.12 1.74 28.61
N ARG A 130 -16.92 2.32 28.84
CA ARG A 130 -16.14 2.13 30.07
C ARG A 130 -16.83 2.71 31.31
N TYR A 131 -17.50 3.85 31.15
CA TYR A 131 -18.17 4.57 32.24
C TYR A 131 -19.70 4.52 32.14
N GLY A 132 -20.23 3.95 31.05
CA GLY A 132 -21.67 3.79 30.78
C GLY A 132 -22.33 5.06 30.25
N TYR A 133 -23.56 4.88 29.79
CA TYR A 133 -24.44 5.96 29.33
C TYR A 133 -25.43 6.27 30.44
N ARG A 134 -25.33 7.44 31.03
CA ARG A 134 -26.20 7.84 32.16
C ARG A 134 -27.60 8.24 31.70
N MET A 135 -27.72 8.82 30.50
CA MET A 135 -28.96 9.34 29.94
C MET A 135 -28.79 9.52 28.43
N ASN A 136 -29.85 9.36 27.65
CA ASN A 136 -29.92 9.42 26.20
C ASN A 136 -29.24 8.24 25.48
N ASP A 137 -29.40 8.20 24.15
CA ASP A 137 -28.88 7.14 23.29
C ASP A 137 -27.36 7.18 23.16
N GLY A 138 -26.75 6.03 22.89
CA GLY A 138 -25.35 5.88 22.53
C GLY A 138 -25.16 5.64 21.03
N LYS A 139 -23.95 5.93 20.54
CA LYS A 139 -23.57 5.63 19.15
C LYS A 139 -22.59 4.47 19.13
N LEU A 140 -22.78 3.55 18.18
CA LEU A 140 -21.75 2.62 17.73
C LEU A 140 -20.94 3.36 16.64
N VAL A 141 -19.62 3.44 16.84
CA VAL A 141 -18.70 4.12 15.89
C VAL A 141 -17.94 3.06 15.13
N ASP A 142 -18.06 3.06 13.82
CA ASP A 142 -17.29 2.19 12.94
C ASP A 142 -15.81 2.60 12.99
N ALA A 143 -14.95 1.73 13.54
CA ALA A 143 -13.51 2.02 13.66
C ALA A 143 -12.83 2.11 12.30
N MET A 144 -13.28 1.35 11.31
CA MET A 144 -12.74 1.42 9.96
C MET A 144 -12.93 2.83 9.35
N ILE A 145 -14.13 3.37 9.48
CA ILE A 145 -14.43 4.73 9.01
C ILE A 145 -13.68 5.76 9.87
N ASN A 146 -13.83 5.68 11.21
CA ASN A 146 -13.31 6.69 12.14
C ASN A 146 -11.79 6.81 12.13
N ASP A 147 -11.07 5.67 12.04
CA ASP A 147 -9.62 5.63 12.23
C ASP A 147 -8.84 5.63 10.91
N ALA A 148 -9.48 5.24 9.79
CA ALA A 148 -8.80 5.16 8.50
C ALA A 148 -9.38 6.08 7.41
N LEU A 149 -10.70 6.35 7.41
CA LEU A 149 -11.39 7.00 6.29
C LEU A 149 -12.04 8.35 6.66
N TRP A 150 -11.84 8.83 7.88
CA TRP A 150 -12.39 10.10 8.38
C TRP A 150 -11.30 11.13 8.55
N ASP A 151 -11.50 12.33 7.98
CA ASP A 151 -10.62 13.46 8.22
C ASP A 151 -10.93 14.04 9.61
N ALA A 152 -10.00 13.81 10.54
CA ALA A 152 -10.12 14.24 11.94
C ALA A 152 -10.03 15.76 12.13
N PHE A 153 -9.53 16.50 11.13
CA PHE A 153 -9.35 17.95 11.19
C PHE A 153 -10.59 18.71 10.69
N ASN A 154 -11.21 18.19 9.63
CA ASN A 154 -12.33 18.82 8.95
C ASN A 154 -13.67 18.11 9.19
N ASP A 155 -13.68 16.99 9.94
CA ASP A 155 -14.86 16.24 10.36
C ASP A 155 -15.73 15.74 9.19
N TYR A 156 -15.10 15.13 8.17
CA TYR A 156 -15.77 14.49 7.04
C TYR A 156 -14.99 13.29 6.50
N HIS A 157 -15.66 12.50 5.67
CA HIS A 157 -15.05 11.31 5.05
C HIS A 157 -14.00 11.69 3.98
N MET A 158 -12.96 10.87 3.78
CA MET A 158 -11.92 11.05 2.77
C MET A 158 -12.45 11.27 1.34
N ILE A 159 -13.65 10.80 1.02
CA ILE A 159 -14.32 11.08 -0.25
C ILE A 159 -14.44 12.60 -0.48
N LYS A 160 -14.75 13.38 0.58
CA LYS A 160 -14.84 14.83 0.46
C LYS A 160 -13.50 15.48 0.14
N THR A 161 -12.40 14.96 0.66
CA THR A 161 -11.06 15.45 0.30
C THR A 161 -10.76 15.23 -1.19
N ALA A 162 -11.25 14.15 -1.79
CA ALA A 162 -11.11 13.88 -3.22
C ALA A 162 -11.96 14.83 -4.07
N ASP A 163 -13.19 15.15 -3.64
CA ASP A 163 -14.01 16.20 -4.29
C ASP A 163 -13.34 17.58 -4.19
N ASN A 164 -12.72 17.92 -3.04
CA ASN A 164 -11.95 19.17 -2.88
C ASN A 164 -10.77 19.24 -3.86
N VAL A 165 -10.04 18.13 -4.04
CA VAL A 165 -8.98 18.05 -5.06
C VAL A 165 -9.56 18.26 -6.45
N ALA A 166 -10.66 17.59 -6.80
CA ALA A 166 -11.30 17.75 -8.11
C ALA A 166 -11.72 19.21 -8.36
N GLU A 167 -12.29 19.88 -7.37
CA GLU A 167 -12.68 21.30 -7.43
C GLU A 167 -11.46 22.21 -7.65
N GLN A 168 -10.40 22.05 -6.84
CA GLN A 168 -9.22 22.89 -6.89
C GLN A 168 -8.44 22.74 -8.20
N TRP A 169 -8.33 21.51 -8.74
CA TRP A 169 -7.66 21.21 -10.01
C TRP A 169 -8.60 21.26 -11.22
N LYS A 170 -9.89 21.62 -11.02
CA LYS A 170 -10.93 21.74 -12.06
C LYS A 170 -11.07 20.46 -12.89
N LEU A 171 -11.05 19.31 -12.20
CA LEU A 171 -11.18 18.02 -12.85
C LEU A 171 -12.65 17.69 -13.11
N THR A 172 -12.94 17.15 -14.30
CA THR A 172 -14.28 16.75 -14.67
C THR A 172 -14.59 15.32 -14.26
N ARG A 173 -15.86 14.97 -14.14
CA ARG A 173 -16.30 13.61 -13.88
C ARG A 173 -15.80 12.64 -14.98
N GLU A 174 -15.81 13.08 -16.22
CA GLU A 174 -15.37 12.32 -17.38
C GLU A 174 -13.90 11.96 -17.30
N GLU A 175 -13.02 12.93 -16.96
CA GLU A 175 -11.58 12.66 -16.75
C GLU A 175 -11.36 11.60 -15.68
N LEU A 176 -12.12 11.65 -14.58
CA LEU A 176 -12.01 10.69 -13.47
C LEU A 176 -12.50 9.29 -13.85
N ASP A 177 -13.61 9.22 -14.57
CA ASP A 177 -14.15 7.95 -15.03
C ASP A 177 -13.25 7.32 -16.11
N GLU A 178 -12.66 8.11 -17.01
CA GLU A 178 -11.68 7.65 -18.00
C GLU A 178 -10.45 7.05 -17.31
N PHE A 179 -9.92 7.73 -16.29
CA PHE A 179 -8.80 7.22 -15.49
C PHE A 179 -9.16 5.87 -14.83
N ALA A 180 -10.37 5.77 -14.27
CA ALA A 180 -10.86 4.56 -13.62
C ALA A 180 -11.05 3.39 -14.61
N VAL A 181 -11.60 3.66 -15.81
CA VAL A 181 -11.73 2.65 -16.88
C VAL A 181 -10.36 2.14 -17.30
N ASN A 182 -9.38 3.04 -17.44
CA ASN A 182 -8.01 2.65 -17.82
C ASN A 182 -7.36 1.78 -16.73
N SER A 183 -7.52 2.12 -15.45
CA SER A 183 -7.03 1.31 -14.33
C SER A 183 -7.66 -0.09 -14.35
N GLN A 184 -8.98 -0.18 -14.53
CA GLN A 184 -9.69 -1.46 -14.61
C GLN A 184 -9.21 -2.32 -15.79
N ASN A 185 -9.10 -1.73 -16.98
CA ASN A 185 -8.68 -2.45 -18.18
C ASN A 185 -7.24 -2.97 -18.06
N LYS A 186 -6.32 -2.17 -17.53
CA LYS A 186 -4.95 -2.58 -17.25
C LYS A 186 -4.91 -3.73 -16.23
N ALA A 187 -5.64 -3.64 -15.13
CA ALA A 187 -5.66 -4.67 -14.10
C ALA A 187 -6.26 -6.01 -14.60
N VAL A 188 -7.33 -5.95 -15.39
CA VAL A 188 -7.92 -7.15 -16.03
C VAL A 188 -6.92 -7.78 -16.97
N ALA A 189 -6.28 -7.01 -17.85
CA ALA A 189 -5.28 -7.51 -18.80
C ALA A 189 -4.06 -8.12 -18.07
N ALA A 190 -3.59 -7.48 -17.00
CA ALA A 190 -2.50 -7.99 -16.15
C ALA A 190 -2.87 -9.31 -15.47
N GLN A 191 -4.09 -9.42 -14.97
CA GLN A 191 -4.59 -10.64 -14.34
C GLN A 191 -4.71 -11.79 -15.37
N GLU A 192 -5.26 -11.52 -16.55
CA GLU A 192 -5.40 -12.50 -17.63
C GLU A 192 -4.06 -12.96 -18.22
N SER A 193 -3.08 -12.07 -18.30
CA SER A 193 -1.72 -12.40 -18.74
C SER A 193 -0.87 -13.09 -17.67
N GLY A 194 -1.31 -13.08 -16.41
CA GLY A 194 -0.57 -13.62 -15.29
C GLY A 194 0.56 -12.74 -14.79
N ALA A 195 0.55 -11.42 -15.06
CA ALA A 195 1.58 -10.47 -14.66
C ALA A 195 1.79 -10.43 -13.13
N PHE A 196 0.74 -10.70 -12.33
CA PHE A 196 0.83 -10.73 -10.86
C PHE A 196 1.27 -12.06 -10.27
N LYS A 197 1.48 -13.09 -11.09
CA LYS A 197 1.73 -14.46 -10.60
C LYS A 197 2.98 -14.57 -9.73
N ASP A 198 4.02 -13.85 -10.10
CA ASP A 198 5.32 -13.93 -9.41
C ASP A 198 5.32 -13.13 -8.09
N GLU A 199 4.48 -12.10 -7.97
CA GLU A 199 4.42 -11.29 -6.76
C GLU A 199 3.43 -11.83 -5.71
N ILE A 200 2.42 -12.58 -6.12
CA ILE A 200 1.40 -13.10 -5.21
C ILE A 200 1.87 -14.37 -4.50
N VAL A 201 1.69 -14.40 -3.19
CA VAL A 201 1.73 -15.61 -2.37
C VAL A 201 0.30 -16.09 -2.10
N PRO A 202 -0.05 -17.34 -2.42
CA PRO A 202 -1.39 -17.86 -2.16
C PRO A 202 -1.69 -17.92 -0.65
N VAL A 203 -2.94 -17.57 -0.29
CA VAL A 203 -3.45 -17.69 1.07
C VAL A 203 -4.38 -18.89 1.17
N GLU A 204 -4.08 -19.81 2.08
CA GLU A 204 -4.97 -20.94 2.36
C GLU A 204 -6.17 -20.50 3.19
N ILE A 205 -7.36 -20.63 2.64
CA ILE A 205 -8.62 -20.34 3.31
C ILE A 205 -9.33 -21.65 3.66
N LYS A 206 -9.37 -21.95 4.94
CA LYS A 206 -10.06 -23.15 5.44
C LYS A 206 -11.57 -22.94 5.50
N LYS A 207 -12.32 -23.66 4.69
CA LYS A 207 -13.77 -23.79 4.79
C LYS A 207 -14.11 -25.13 5.45
N LYS A 208 -15.36 -25.29 5.93
CA LYS A 208 -15.78 -26.48 6.68
C LYS A 208 -15.42 -27.82 6.03
N LYS A 209 -15.37 -27.92 4.71
CA LYS A 209 -15.15 -29.17 3.96
C LYS A 209 -13.98 -29.12 2.97
N GLU A 210 -13.36 -27.96 2.75
CA GLU A 210 -12.31 -27.77 1.74
C GLU A 210 -11.34 -26.68 2.16
N THR A 211 -10.13 -26.70 1.62
CA THR A 211 -9.19 -25.59 1.67
C THR A 211 -9.13 -24.99 0.28
N ILE A 212 -9.34 -23.68 0.18
CA ILE A 212 -9.23 -22.92 -1.07
C ILE A 212 -7.92 -22.15 -1.02
N LEU A 213 -7.19 -22.17 -2.12
CA LEU A 213 -6.05 -21.28 -2.32
C LEU A 213 -6.56 -19.98 -2.93
N PHE A 214 -6.38 -18.89 -2.21
CA PHE A 214 -6.72 -17.55 -2.67
C PHE A 214 -5.45 -16.88 -3.22
N ASP A 215 -5.36 -16.76 -4.54
CA ASP A 215 -4.19 -16.30 -5.29
C ASP A 215 -4.52 -15.28 -6.39
N THR A 216 -5.73 -14.78 -6.41
CA THR A 216 -6.23 -13.89 -7.46
C THR A 216 -6.97 -12.70 -6.84
N ASP A 217 -6.63 -11.48 -7.28
CA ASP A 217 -7.26 -10.25 -6.79
C ASP A 217 -8.76 -10.21 -7.11
N GLU A 218 -9.60 -9.90 -6.12
CA GLU A 218 -11.07 -9.88 -6.29
C GLU A 218 -11.59 -8.56 -6.88
N GLY A 219 -10.73 -7.55 -7.02
CA GLY A 219 -11.13 -6.20 -7.39
C GLY A 219 -11.39 -5.97 -8.88
N PRO A 220 -10.54 -6.49 -9.82
CA PRO A 220 -10.66 -6.21 -11.24
C PRO A 220 -12.01 -6.63 -11.82
N ARG A 221 -12.61 -5.75 -12.64
CA ARG A 221 -13.96 -5.92 -13.20
C ARG A 221 -13.93 -5.90 -14.72
N PRO A 222 -13.90 -7.07 -15.37
CA PRO A 222 -13.97 -7.16 -16.81
C PRO A 222 -15.20 -6.42 -17.38
N GLY A 223 -15.01 -5.74 -18.51
CA GLY A 223 -16.11 -5.03 -19.18
C GLY A 223 -16.51 -3.69 -18.54
N THR A 224 -15.64 -3.09 -17.72
CA THR A 224 -15.85 -1.72 -17.23
C THR A 224 -15.79 -0.73 -18.39
N THR A 225 -16.82 0.12 -18.54
CA THR A 225 -16.94 1.11 -19.63
C THR A 225 -17.30 2.51 -19.09
N MET A 226 -17.04 3.53 -19.90
CA MET A 226 -17.44 4.92 -19.60
C MET A 226 -18.96 5.04 -19.39
N GLU A 227 -19.76 4.39 -20.23
CA GLU A 227 -21.22 4.38 -20.11
C GLU A 227 -21.70 3.71 -18.82
N GLY A 228 -20.97 2.69 -18.36
CA GLY A 228 -21.24 2.00 -17.10
C GLY A 228 -20.97 2.93 -15.91
N LEU A 229 -19.81 3.59 -15.90
CA LEU A 229 -19.41 4.50 -14.83
C LEU A 229 -20.27 5.77 -14.80
N ALA A 230 -20.66 6.34 -15.94
CA ALA A 230 -21.49 7.52 -16.03
C ALA A 230 -22.86 7.37 -15.33
N LYS A 231 -23.37 6.13 -15.19
CA LYS A 231 -24.62 5.85 -14.47
C LYS A 231 -24.50 5.89 -12.95
N LEU A 232 -23.27 5.87 -12.42
CA LEU A 232 -23.04 5.90 -10.98
C LEU A 232 -23.28 7.30 -10.43
N LYS A 233 -23.97 7.34 -9.29
CA LYS A 233 -24.23 8.62 -8.59
C LYS A 233 -22.98 9.05 -7.83
N ALA A 234 -22.75 10.36 -7.77
CA ALA A 234 -21.75 10.93 -6.88
C ALA A 234 -22.04 10.55 -5.42
N LEU A 235 -21.01 10.30 -4.64
CA LEU A 235 -21.13 9.90 -3.23
C LEU A 235 -21.47 11.07 -2.32
N TYR A 236 -21.12 12.30 -2.74
CA TYR A 236 -21.57 13.54 -2.10
C TYR A 236 -22.39 14.39 -3.06
N PRO A 237 -23.36 15.19 -2.56
CA PRO A 237 -24.10 16.14 -3.39
C PRO A 237 -23.15 17.10 -4.12
N ASN A 238 -23.37 17.27 -5.42
CA ASN A 238 -22.54 18.11 -6.30
C ASN A 238 -21.06 17.67 -6.42
N GLY A 239 -20.70 16.46 -5.93
CA GLY A 239 -19.37 15.88 -6.11
C GLY A 239 -19.21 15.18 -7.45
N VAL A 240 -17.97 14.77 -7.74
CA VAL A 240 -17.58 14.01 -8.93
C VAL A 240 -17.06 12.60 -8.59
N VAL A 241 -16.83 12.35 -7.29
CA VAL A 241 -16.36 11.06 -6.81
C VAL A 241 -17.50 10.05 -6.71
N THR A 242 -17.31 8.88 -7.27
CA THR A 242 -18.28 7.77 -7.27
C THR A 242 -17.63 6.47 -6.80
N ALA A 243 -18.43 5.44 -6.57
CA ALA A 243 -17.92 4.10 -6.30
C ALA A 243 -17.14 3.47 -7.47
N GLY A 244 -17.21 4.05 -8.66
CA GLY A 244 -16.48 3.58 -9.85
C GLY A 244 -15.11 4.23 -10.05
N ASN A 245 -14.88 5.43 -9.48
CA ASN A 245 -13.64 6.18 -9.61
C ASN A 245 -12.92 6.41 -8.26
N ALA A 246 -13.23 5.55 -7.28
CA ALA A 246 -12.59 5.46 -5.97
C ALA A 246 -12.14 4.01 -5.73
N SER A 247 -11.08 3.83 -4.93
CA SER A 247 -10.65 2.51 -4.49
C SER A 247 -11.67 1.86 -3.55
N GLY A 248 -11.64 0.55 -3.48
CA GLY A 248 -12.48 -0.22 -2.56
C GLY A 248 -11.96 -0.25 -1.12
N ILE A 249 -12.74 -0.89 -0.25
CA ILE A 249 -12.36 -1.32 1.09
C ILE A 249 -11.88 -2.75 0.96
N ASN A 250 -10.64 -3.02 1.39
CA ASN A 250 -9.96 -4.24 1.02
C ASN A 250 -9.13 -4.84 2.16
N ASP A 251 -8.78 -6.11 1.98
CA ASP A 251 -7.98 -6.93 2.89
C ASP A 251 -6.74 -7.42 2.14
N GLY A 252 -5.57 -7.39 2.78
CA GLY A 252 -4.34 -7.87 2.16
C GLY A 252 -3.08 -7.54 2.95
N ALA A 253 -1.96 -8.08 2.51
CA ALA A 253 -0.64 -7.83 3.08
C ALA A 253 0.45 -7.86 2.00
N ALA A 254 1.56 -7.18 2.27
CA ALA A 254 2.77 -7.22 1.44
C ALA A 254 4.00 -7.04 2.32
N ALA A 255 5.09 -7.69 1.98
CA ALA A 255 6.36 -7.57 2.68
C ALA A 255 7.56 -7.81 1.76
N LEU A 256 8.70 -7.29 2.17
CA LEU A 256 9.99 -7.51 1.53
C LEU A 256 11.11 -7.45 2.56
N VAL A 257 12.27 -7.96 2.18
CA VAL A 257 13.50 -7.87 2.96
C VAL A 257 14.28 -6.64 2.51
N VAL A 258 14.61 -5.77 3.46
CA VAL A 258 15.47 -4.59 3.29
C VAL A 258 16.78 -4.90 4.00
N MET A 259 17.92 -4.79 3.30
CA MET A 259 19.18 -5.18 3.90
C MET A 259 20.37 -4.38 3.36
N SER A 260 21.49 -4.40 4.12
CA SER A 260 22.73 -3.84 3.60
C SER A 260 23.26 -4.66 2.42
N GLU A 261 23.82 -3.99 1.40
CA GLU A 261 24.44 -4.67 0.27
C GLU A 261 25.58 -5.62 0.72
N GLU A 262 26.31 -5.22 1.75
CA GLU A 262 27.38 -6.02 2.34
C GLU A 262 26.85 -7.33 2.89
N LYS A 263 25.76 -7.29 3.66
CA LYS A 263 25.13 -8.48 4.21
C LYS A 263 24.48 -9.33 3.13
N ALA A 264 23.91 -8.73 2.08
CA ALA A 264 23.39 -9.46 0.92
C ALA A 264 24.52 -10.28 0.24
N LYS A 265 25.68 -9.68 0.01
CA LYS A 265 26.85 -10.37 -0.55
C LYS A 265 27.38 -11.47 0.37
N GLU A 266 27.47 -11.21 1.67
CA GLU A 266 27.91 -12.20 2.68
C GLU A 266 27.02 -13.46 2.66
N LEU A 267 25.71 -13.27 2.56
CA LEU A 267 24.72 -14.35 2.60
C LEU A 267 24.39 -14.96 1.22
N GLY A 268 24.92 -14.39 0.13
CA GLY A 268 24.63 -14.81 -1.23
C GLY A 268 23.19 -14.50 -1.66
N VAL A 269 22.55 -13.52 -1.02
CA VAL A 269 21.20 -13.04 -1.39
C VAL A 269 21.30 -12.28 -2.72
N LYS A 270 20.34 -12.53 -3.60
CA LYS A 270 20.22 -11.80 -4.87
C LYS A 270 19.25 -10.63 -4.71
N PRO A 271 19.73 -9.37 -4.67
CA PRO A 271 18.86 -8.23 -4.59
C PRO A 271 18.00 -8.09 -5.85
N LEU A 272 16.76 -7.58 -5.65
CA LEU A 272 15.85 -7.21 -6.72
C LEU A 272 16.12 -5.78 -7.20
N ALA A 273 16.38 -4.87 -6.24
CA ALA A 273 16.67 -3.46 -6.51
C ALA A 273 17.54 -2.86 -5.40
N THR A 274 18.10 -1.69 -5.68
CA THR A 274 18.72 -0.79 -4.69
C THR A 274 17.68 0.25 -4.27
N TRP A 275 17.51 0.48 -2.96
CA TRP A 275 16.79 1.62 -2.44
C TRP A 275 17.64 2.89 -2.63
N VAL A 276 17.11 3.90 -3.30
CA VAL A 276 17.82 5.13 -3.62
C VAL A 276 17.49 6.24 -2.65
N ALA A 277 16.21 6.50 -2.45
CA ALA A 277 15.72 7.55 -1.55
C ALA A 277 14.29 7.29 -1.12
N GLY A 278 13.95 7.74 0.08
CA GLY A 278 12.60 7.79 0.59
C GLY A 278 12.26 9.11 1.26
N ALA A 279 11.00 9.51 1.25
CA ALA A 279 10.57 10.73 1.92
C ALA A 279 9.09 10.69 2.31
N LEU A 280 8.78 11.37 3.41
CA LEU A 280 7.45 11.86 3.73
C LEU A 280 7.34 13.33 3.35
N GLY A 281 6.19 13.74 2.82
CA GLY A 281 5.83 15.13 2.53
C GLY A 281 4.49 15.48 3.15
N GLY A 282 4.28 16.75 3.50
CA GLY A 282 3.02 17.25 4.05
C GLY A 282 2.32 18.22 3.11
N CYS A 283 0.99 18.23 3.15
CA CYS A 283 0.11 19.21 2.50
C CYS A 283 -1.11 19.50 3.42
N ALA A 284 -1.99 20.36 2.98
CA ALA A 284 -3.20 20.66 3.73
C ALA A 284 -4.12 19.40 3.83
N PRO A 285 -4.69 19.10 5.01
CA PRO A 285 -5.51 17.90 5.21
C PRO A 285 -6.69 17.80 4.24
N GLU A 286 -7.36 18.90 3.95
CA GLU A 286 -8.54 18.98 3.07
C GLU A 286 -8.24 18.59 1.62
N ILE A 287 -6.98 18.57 1.22
CA ILE A 287 -6.50 18.12 -0.09
C ILE A 287 -5.42 17.03 0.06
N MET A 288 -5.56 16.16 1.06
CA MET A 288 -4.58 15.10 1.37
C MET A 288 -4.16 14.29 0.14
N GLY A 289 -5.04 14.17 -0.85
CA GLY A 289 -4.80 13.43 -2.08
C GLY A 289 -3.54 13.86 -2.84
N VAL A 290 -3.12 15.14 -2.72
CA VAL A 290 -1.91 15.64 -3.37
C VAL A 290 -0.63 15.50 -2.52
N GLY A 291 -0.70 14.85 -1.38
CA GLY A 291 0.48 14.53 -0.54
C GLY A 291 1.64 13.83 -1.28
N PRO A 292 1.40 12.98 -2.30
CA PRO A 292 2.47 12.43 -3.14
C PRO A 292 3.38 13.50 -3.78
N VAL A 293 2.85 14.70 -4.08
CA VAL A 293 3.61 15.75 -4.74
C VAL A 293 4.80 16.23 -3.90
N PRO A 294 4.61 16.73 -2.65
CA PRO A 294 5.74 17.13 -1.81
C PRO A 294 6.64 15.94 -1.42
N ALA A 295 6.08 14.75 -1.23
CA ALA A 295 6.87 13.57 -0.90
C ALA A 295 7.80 13.16 -2.06
N THR A 296 7.26 13.08 -3.28
CA THR A 296 8.04 12.73 -4.48
C THR A 296 9.10 13.78 -4.79
N LYS A 297 8.75 15.08 -4.77
CA LYS A 297 9.72 16.17 -4.97
C LYS A 297 10.88 16.09 -3.98
N LYS A 298 10.59 15.76 -2.72
CA LYS A 298 11.61 15.60 -1.68
C LYS A 298 12.48 14.33 -1.90
N ALA A 299 11.89 13.23 -2.32
CA ALA A 299 12.63 12.00 -2.64
C ALA A 299 13.53 12.19 -3.86
N LEU A 300 13.03 12.81 -4.93
CA LEU A 300 13.80 13.16 -6.11
C LEU A 300 14.99 14.07 -5.78
N ALA A 301 14.77 15.10 -4.96
CA ALA A 301 15.84 16.01 -4.53
C ALA A 301 16.93 15.27 -3.74
N LYS A 302 16.55 14.34 -2.83
CA LYS A 302 17.51 13.49 -2.12
C LYS A 302 18.32 12.59 -3.05
N ALA A 303 17.67 12.07 -4.09
CA ALA A 303 18.29 11.20 -5.09
C ALA A 303 19.14 11.99 -6.13
N GLY A 304 18.99 13.30 -6.22
CA GLY A 304 19.58 14.10 -7.30
C GLY A 304 18.97 13.82 -8.67
N LEU A 305 17.69 13.42 -8.71
CA LEU A 305 16.95 13.02 -9.89
C LEU A 305 15.80 13.99 -10.18
N THR A 306 15.31 13.91 -11.41
CA THR A 306 14.06 14.52 -11.87
C THR A 306 13.03 13.43 -12.19
N ILE A 307 11.79 13.80 -12.48
CA ILE A 307 10.75 12.85 -12.87
C ILE A 307 11.06 12.16 -14.20
N ASP A 308 11.76 12.87 -15.10
CA ASP A 308 12.12 12.36 -16.44
C ASP A 308 13.19 11.25 -16.38
N ASP A 309 13.94 11.18 -15.28
CA ASP A 309 14.93 10.12 -15.04
C ASP A 309 14.31 8.78 -14.64
N LEU A 310 13.01 8.74 -14.41
CA LEU A 310 12.29 7.55 -13.98
C LEU A 310 11.60 6.85 -15.15
N ASP A 311 11.63 5.53 -15.15
CA ASP A 311 11.10 4.69 -16.23
C ASP A 311 9.68 4.21 -15.96
N VAL A 312 9.29 4.08 -14.70
CA VAL A 312 7.99 3.55 -14.26
C VAL A 312 7.56 4.13 -12.93
N TYR A 313 6.26 4.35 -12.77
CA TYR A 313 5.66 4.86 -11.53
C TYR A 313 4.53 3.94 -11.06
N GLU A 314 4.58 3.52 -9.80
CA GLU A 314 3.46 2.94 -9.06
C GLU A 314 2.92 4.00 -8.09
N ALA A 315 1.90 4.73 -8.50
CA ALA A 315 1.22 5.73 -7.69
C ALA A 315 -0.15 5.18 -7.24
N ASN A 316 -0.35 5.06 -5.93
CA ASN A 316 -1.58 4.48 -5.40
C ASN A 316 -2.81 5.30 -5.78
N GLU A 317 -3.85 4.62 -6.24
CA GLU A 317 -5.09 5.22 -6.73
C GLU A 317 -6.18 5.15 -5.64
N ALA A 318 -6.02 5.93 -4.56
CA ALA A 318 -7.08 6.02 -3.55
C ALA A 318 -8.37 6.59 -4.16
N PHE A 319 -8.22 7.59 -5.04
CA PHE A 319 -9.30 8.21 -5.82
C PHE A 319 -8.73 8.63 -7.19
N ALA A 320 -9.55 8.56 -8.26
CA ALA A 320 -9.13 9.07 -9.56
C ALA A 320 -8.79 10.57 -9.52
N ALA A 321 -9.56 11.37 -8.77
CA ALA A 321 -9.31 12.81 -8.61
C ALA A 321 -7.90 13.09 -8.09
N GLN A 322 -7.49 12.39 -7.05
CA GLN A 322 -6.15 12.50 -6.48
C GLN A 322 -5.08 12.04 -7.47
N SER A 323 -5.29 10.92 -8.17
CA SER A 323 -4.32 10.37 -9.12
C SER A 323 -4.09 11.29 -10.30
N VAL A 324 -5.16 11.85 -10.88
CA VAL A 324 -5.07 12.82 -11.99
C VAL A 324 -4.39 14.11 -11.55
N ALA A 325 -4.73 14.66 -10.37
CA ALA A 325 -4.10 15.86 -9.85
C ALA A 325 -2.59 15.67 -9.61
N VAL A 326 -2.20 14.55 -8.99
CA VAL A 326 -0.79 14.20 -8.75
C VAL A 326 -0.03 14.04 -10.07
N GLY A 327 -0.63 13.36 -11.06
CA GLY A 327 -0.03 13.20 -12.39
C GLY A 327 0.22 14.55 -13.08
N LYS A 328 -0.75 15.48 -13.01
CA LYS A 328 -0.59 16.85 -13.56
C LYS A 328 0.50 17.64 -12.82
N GLU A 329 0.56 17.59 -11.50
CA GLU A 329 1.51 18.34 -10.66
C GLU A 329 2.97 17.84 -10.78
N LEU A 330 3.14 16.54 -10.97
CA LEU A 330 4.46 15.91 -11.11
C LEU A 330 4.90 15.77 -12.57
N GLY A 331 4.00 15.98 -13.54
CA GLY A 331 4.29 15.79 -14.96
C GLY A 331 4.46 14.32 -15.34
N PHE A 332 3.65 13.41 -14.77
CA PHE A 332 3.73 12.00 -15.08
C PHE A 332 3.44 11.71 -16.55
N ASP A 333 4.29 10.90 -17.18
CA ASP A 333 3.94 10.21 -18.41
C ASP A 333 2.96 9.08 -18.08
N LEU A 334 1.72 9.19 -18.57
CA LEU A 334 0.66 8.24 -18.29
C LEU A 334 0.94 6.83 -18.83
N ASN A 335 1.86 6.69 -19.80
CA ASN A 335 2.30 5.39 -20.31
C ASN A 335 3.20 4.65 -19.32
N LYS A 336 3.86 5.39 -18.42
CA LYS A 336 4.72 4.87 -17.37
C LYS A 336 3.97 4.66 -16.04
N LEU A 337 2.72 5.14 -15.93
CA LEU A 337 1.94 5.13 -14.70
C LEU A 337 1.12 3.85 -14.57
N ASN A 338 1.32 3.13 -13.46
CA ASN A 338 0.57 1.94 -13.08
C ASN A 338 0.36 1.00 -14.28
N PRO A 339 1.42 0.40 -14.84
CA PRO A 339 1.32 -0.38 -16.09
C PRO A 339 0.32 -1.52 -15.99
N ASN A 340 0.15 -2.09 -14.81
CA ASN A 340 -0.75 -3.21 -14.51
C ASN A 340 -2.05 -2.77 -13.80
N GLY A 341 -2.43 -1.48 -13.89
CA GLY A 341 -3.56 -0.93 -13.15
C GLY A 341 -3.24 -0.65 -11.69
N GLY A 342 -4.09 0.08 -10.99
CA GLY A 342 -3.86 0.51 -9.62
C GLY A 342 -5.03 0.20 -8.67
N ALA A 343 -5.06 0.89 -7.54
CA ALA A 343 -5.96 0.57 -6.43
C ALA A 343 -7.45 0.75 -6.74
N ILE A 344 -7.83 1.55 -7.72
CA ILE A 344 -9.24 1.64 -8.17
C ILE A 344 -9.72 0.28 -8.65
N ALA A 345 -8.85 -0.46 -9.34
CA ALA A 345 -9.15 -1.80 -9.82
C ALA A 345 -8.77 -2.88 -8.80
N LEU A 346 -7.55 -2.83 -8.25
CA LEU A 346 -7.00 -3.89 -7.40
C LEU A 346 -7.50 -3.81 -5.96
N GLY A 347 -7.71 -2.59 -5.44
CA GLY A 347 -8.10 -2.36 -4.04
C GLY A 347 -7.04 -1.67 -3.20
N HIS A 348 -7.46 -1.18 -2.00
CA HIS A 348 -6.64 -0.37 -1.11
C HIS A 348 -6.71 -0.83 0.36
N PRO A 349 -6.07 -1.96 0.73
CA PRO A 349 -5.88 -2.34 2.13
C PRO A 349 -4.91 -1.34 2.79
N VAL A 350 -5.44 -0.35 3.51
CA VAL A 350 -4.74 0.92 3.83
C VAL A 350 -3.33 0.74 4.39
N GLY A 351 -3.14 -0.07 5.43
CA GLY A 351 -1.83 -0.27 6.05
C GLY A 351 -0.84 -1.08 5.20
N ALA A 352 -1.34 -1.87 4.24
CA ALA A 352 -0.53 -2.71 3.35
C ALA A 352 -0.19 -2.04 2.02
N SER A 353 -1.01 -1.08 1.57
CA SER A 353 -0.96 -0.55 0.19
C SER A 353 0.39 0.04 -0.20
N GLY A 354 1.08 0.72 0.72
CA GLY A 354 2.40 1.27 0.43
C GLY A 354 3.45 0.20 0.11
N ALA A 355 3.44 -0.91 0.82
CA ALA A 355 4.31 -2.04 0.52
C ALA A 355 3.84 -2.76 -0.76
N ARG A 356 2.52 -2.87 -0.97
CA ARG A 356 1.94 -3.50 -2.16
C ARG A 356 2.40 -2.81 -3.44
N ILE A 357 2.30 -1.47 -3.52
CA ILE A 357 2.73 -0.73 -4.72
C ILE A 357 4.24 -0.88 -4.97
N LEU A 358 5.05 -0.94 -3.91
CA LEU A 358 6.48 -1.17 -4.07
C LEU A 358 6.80 -2.59 -4.55
N VAL A 359 6.07 -3.61 -4.07
CA VAL A 359 6.20 -4.98 -4.56
C VAL A 359 5.85 -5.05 -6.04
N THR A 360 4.71 -4.48 -6.46
CA THR A 360 4.32 -4.43 -7.87
C THR A 360 5.38 -3.70 -8.71
N LEU A 361 5.87 -2.53 -8.26
CA LEU A 361 6.95 -1.80 -8.93
C LEU A 361 8.21 -2.65 -9.13
N LEU A 362 8.62 -3.42 -8.13
CA LEU A 362 9.76 -4.31 -8.22
C LEU A 362 9.56 -5.35 -9.33
N TYR A 363 8.37 -5.97 -9.40
CA TYR A 363 8.09 -6.97 -10.43
C TYR A 363 7.90 -6.36 -11.82
N ASP A 364 7.35 -5.15 -11.94
CA ASP A 364 7.34 -4.40 -13.21
C ASP A 364 8.76 -4.19 -13.74
N MET A 365 9.70 -3.81 -12.85
CA MET A 365 11.10 -3.61 -13.22
C MET A 365 11.84 -4.92 -13.52
N ILE A 366 11.45 -6.03 -12.90
CA ILE A 366 12.00 -7.36 -13.17
C ILE A 366 11.54 -7.86 -14.55
N HIS A 367 10.25 -7.72 -14.84
CA HIS A 367 9.66 -8.23 -16.08
C HIS A 367 9.97 -7.36 -17.29
N ASN A 368 10.27 -6.07 -17.08
CA ASN A 368 10.70 -5.17 -18.15
C ASN A 368 12.19 -4.78 -17.97
N PRO A 369 13.10 -5.34 -18.79
CA PRO A 369 14.53 -5.05 -18.68
C PRO A 369 14.91 -3.59 -18.98
N GLU A 370 14.07 -2.82 -19.67
CA GLU A 370 14.29 -1.42 -19.97
C GLU A 370 14.04 -0.50 -18.75
N TYR A 371 13.27 -0.97 -17.75
CA TYR A 371 13.03 -0.20 -16.54
C TYR A 371 14.25 -0.26 -15.61
N LYS A 372 14.91 0.87 -15.41
CA LYS A 372 16.10 1.02 -14.56
C LYS A 372 15.78 1.70 -13.24
N LYS A 373 14.90 2.69 -13.25
CA LYS A 373 14.52 3.47 -12.06
C LYS A 373 13.01 3.55 -11.95
N GLY A 374 12.51 3.37 -10.74
CA GLY A 374 11.08 3.39 -10.47
C GLY A 374 10.75 4.19 -9.21
N LEU A 375 9.51 4.67 -9.16
CA LEU A 375 8.92 5.43 -8.07
C LEU A 375 7.69 4.71 -7.54
N ALA A 376 7.63 4.45 -6.24
CA ALA A 376 6.40 4.14 -5.53
C ALA A 376 5.97 5.35 -4.71
N THR A 377 4.72 5.79 -4.83
CA THR A 377 4.20 6.94 -4.06
C THR A 377 2.71 6.80 -3.76
N LEU A 378 2.28 7.35 -2.62
CA LEU A 378 0.87 7.35 -2.23
C LEU A 378 0.52 8.53 -1.32
N CYS A 379 -0.76 8.92 -1.36
CA CYS A 379 -1.33 9.89 -0.44
C CYS A 379 -1.61 9.25 0.93
N ILE A 380 -1.69 10.08 1.93
CA ILE A 380 -1.89 9.70 3.33
C ILE A 380 -2.96 10.61 3.94
N GLY A 381 -3.97 10.03 4.56
CA GLY A 381 -4.99 10.76 5.32
C GLY A 381 -4.36 11.69 6.36
N GLY A 382 -4.94 12.86 6.55
CA GLY A 382 -4.39 13.91 7.42
C GLY A 382 -3.43 14.88 6.71
N GLY A 383 -3.29 14.78 5.38
CA GLY A 383 -2.52 15.76 4.58
C GLY A 383 -1.04 15.41 4.45
N MET A 384 -0.71 14.19 4.09
CA MET A 384 0.66 13.74 3.87
C MET A 384 0.78 12.89 2.61
N GLY A 385 2.02 12.56 2.22
CA GLY A 385 2.37 11.56 1.23
C GLY A 385 3.66 10.86 1.59
N CYS A 386 3.85 9.68 1.02
CA CYS A 386 5.08 8.91 1.09
C CYS A 386 5.58 8.59 -0.31
N ALA A 387 6.89 8.62 -0.51
CA ALA A 387 7.53 8.27 -1.78
C ALA A 387 8.80 7.44 -1.51
N THR A 388 9.07 6.49 -2.41
CA THR A 388 10.29 5.69 -2.42
C THR A 388 10.77 5.55 -3.85
N ILE A 389 12.04 5.84 -4.08
CA ILE A 389 12.72 5.66 -5.38
C ILE A 389 13.64 4.46 -5.26
N ILE A 390 13.54 3.58 -6.24
CA ILE A 390 14.38 2.39 -6.36
C ILE A 390 15.09 2.36 -7.72
N GLU A 391 16.23 1.70 -7.77
CA GLU A 391 16.99 1.46 -8.98
C GLU A 391 17.28 -0.02 -9.14
N LYS A 392 17.26 -0.52 -10.36
CA LYS A 392 17.61 -1.92 -10.67
C LYS A 392 18.99 -2.25 -10.10
N TYR A 393 19.10 -3.39 -9.43
CA TYR A 393 20.38 -3.81 -8.89
C TYR A 393 21.29 -4.32 -10.02
N GLU A 394 22.47 -3.73 -10.16
CA GLU A 394 23.43 -4.07 -11.22
C GLU A 394 24.64 -4.90 -10.73
N GLY A 395 24.68 -5.31 -9.44
CA GLY A 395 25.73 -6.14 -8.86
C GLY A 395 26.81 -5.37 -8.14
#